data_76a60460946f8a0c4d1c6ceeba827cf2
#
_entry.id   76a60460946f8a0c4d1c6ceeba827cf2
#
_cell.length_a   1.000
_cell.length_b   1.000
_cell.length_c   1.000
_cell.angle_alpha   90.00
_cell.angle_beta   90.00
_cell.angle_gamma   90.00
#
_symmetry.space_group_name_H-M   'P 1'
#
loop_
_entity.id
_entity.type
_entity.pdbx_description
1 polymer ?
#
loop_
_entity_poly.entity_id
_entity_poly.type
_entity_poly.pdbx_seq_one_letter_code
_entity_poly.pdbx_strand_id
1 'polypeptide(L)'
;MKKVMQFFALILMASSLSLSTYALELSPLTSEPYTGDLAVIEKKKVIRVLVSADLGFYYIEDGQPKGIVAELLAHFEQQLKKENRPLHIQIIPVTRDQLIPLLIEGYGDLIVANLTITATREKEVAFSDPVLDNISELIVTNKSHPPITEITQLSGQDFWVRKSSSYYRSLLRVNNQLELQQLAPINIHFIDETIQDYELIEMINVGLINATLLDSHKVKIWLSTMPNIQVNEQFPLRYKGEIGWAVRKDSPKFLALINNYIKTVKSGTLMGNVIYNKYLNQHLWLKKFLSPSKIDKAKELSNIFFKFSTEYDFDYLMMMAQGYQESGLEQNKVSYKGAVGIMQVLPSTARDKAVNISNIYNPTNNIHAGIKYMAYLRKYFFSDESIDYQNQVYLSLAAYNAGPGNISKMRRYAKEQGYNPNIWFKNVEVVTRKHIGKQPVVYVKNINRYFIMYKQLIELKKERKGTVKPFHPPYKYNPISLF
;
A
#
# COMPACT_ATOMS: atom_id res chain seq x y z
N MET A 1 32.62 -41.52 -17.96
CA MET A 1 31.22 -41.19 -17.67
C MET A 1 30.94 -40.75 -16.23
N LYS A 2 31.48 -41.38 -15.17
CA LYS A 2 31.25 -40.96 -13.77
C LYS A 2 31.77 -39.55 -13.41
N LYS A 3 32.89 -39.08 -13.97
CA LYS A 3 33.43 -37.72 -13.68
C LYS A 3 32.66 -36.60 -14.37
N VAL A 4 31.97 -36.81 -15.47
CA VAL A 4 31.14 -35.84 -16.16
C VAL A 4 29.80 -35.67 -15.46
N MET A 5 29.24 -36.74 -14.87
CA MET A 5 28.04 -36.69 -14.06
C MET A 5 28.21 -35.95 -12.74
N GLN A 6 29.39 -36.02 -12.11
CA GLN A 6 29.69 -35.25 -10.90
C GLN A 6 29.87 -33.75 -11.17
N PHE A 7 30.36 -33.37 -12.35
CA PHE A 7 30.46 -31.96 -12.73
C PHE A 7 29.09 -31.32 -13.05
N PHE A 8 28.17 -32.08 -13.65
CA PHE A 8 26.80 -31.64 -13.88
C PHE A 8 25.97 -31.56 -12.58
N ALA A 9 26.20 -32.44 -11.60
CA ALA A 9 25.54 -32.39 -10.30
C ALA A 9 26.02 -31.17 -9.46
N LEU A 10 27.28 -30.76 -9.58
CA LEU A 10 27.80 -29.55 -8.90
C LEU A 10 27.26 -28.25 -9.54
N ILE A 11 27.06 -28.22 -10.86
CA ILE A 11 26.45 -27.06 -11.54
C ILE A 11 24.94 -26.94 -11.22
N LEU A 12 24.23 -28.05 -11.07
CA LEU A 12 22.82 -28.06 -10.65
C LEU A 12 22.66 -27.68 -9.17
N MET A 13 23.60 -27.98 -8.29
CA MET A 13 23.60 -27.52 -6.89
C MET A 13 24.00 -26.05 -6.76
N ALA A 14 24.86 -25.53 -7.62
CA ALA A 14 25.19 -24.09 -7.63
C ALA A 14 24.09 -23.22 -8.21
N SER A 15 23.23 -23.76 -9.10
CA SER A 15 22.08 -23.04 -9.66
C SER A 15 20.85 -23.06 -8.76
N SER A 16 20.79 -23.96 -7.75
CA SER A 16 19.68 -23.99 -6.77
C SER A 16 19.93 -23.08 -5.56
N LEU A 17 21.11 -22.50 -5.41
CA LEU A 17 21.45 -21.56 -4.32
C LEU A 17 21.35 -20.08 -4.74
N SER A 18 20.99 -19.78 -5.99
CA SER A 18 20.81 -18.40 -6.49
C SER A 18 19.35 -17.99 -6.70
N LEU A 19 18.38 -18.74 -6.18
CA LEU A 19 16.94 -18.46 -6.30
C LEU A 19 16.30 -17.92 -5.02
N SER A 20 17.09 -17.44 -4.10
CA SER A 20 16.54 -16.77 -2.92
C SER A 20 17.32 -15.52 -2.59
N THR A 21 16.96 -14.43 -3.19
CA THR A 21 16.97 -13.05 -2.68
C THR A 21 16.73 -12.07 -3.84
N TYR A 22 15.61 -12.18 -4.53
CA TYR A 22 14.97 -10.94 -4.93
C TYR A 22 14.21 -10.44 -3.69
N ALA A 23 14.97 -10.05 -2.66
CA ALA A 23 14.48 -9.09 -1.70
C ALA A 23 13.93 -7.92 -2.53
N LEU A 24 12.67 -7.54 -2.35
CA LEU A 24 12.14 -6.28 -2.83
C LEU A 24 13.27 -5.24 -2.73
N GLU A 25 13.75 -4.71 -3.85
CA GLU A 25 14.55 -3.49 -3.80
C GLU A 25 13.61 -2.38 -3.34
N LEU A 26 13.49 -2.28 -2.03
CA LEU A 26 12.85 -1.18 -1.37
C LEU A 26 13.57 0.08 -1.81
N SER A 27 12.83 1.18 -2.00
CA SER A 27 13.38 2.52 -2.24
C SER A 27 14.64 2.77 -1.41
N PRO A 28 15.62 3.54 -1.89
CA PRO A 28 16.78 3.96 -1.10
C PRO A 28 16.45 4.53 0.27
N LEU A 29 15.21 5.01 0.48
CA LEU A 29 14.70 5.46 1.79
C LEU A 29 14.22 4.32 2.70
N THR A 30 14.01 3.12 2.15
CA THR A 30 13.50 1.93 2.86
C THR A 30 14.41 0.73 2.76
N SER A 31 15.48 0.78 1.95
CA SER A 31 16.39 -0.34 1.69
C SER A 31 17.30 -0.71 2.86
N GLU A 32 17.57 0.24 3.79
CA GLU A 32 18.37 -0.04 4.98
C GLU A 32 17.48 0.05 6.22
N PRO A 33 17.33 -1.04 6.98
CA PRO A 33 16.65 -1.00 8.25
C PRO A 33 17.41 -0.10 9.22
N TYR A 34 16.69 0.69 10.01
CA TYR A 34 17.26 1.45 11.10
C TYR A 34 16.24 1.53 12.25
N THR A 35 16.74 1.62 13.46
CA THR A 35 15.95 1.79 14.67
C THR A 35 16.32 3.11 15.37
N GLY A 36 15.60 3.44 16.40
CA GLY A 36 15.81 4.61 17.25
C GLY A 36 14.52 5.35 17.55
N ASP A 37 14.58 6.23 18.54
CA ASP A 37 13.45 7.05 18.99
C ASP A 37 13.34 8.34 18.15
N LEU A 38 12.48 9.24 18.54
CA LEU A 38 12.10 10.49 17.86
C LEU A 38 13.29 11.28 17.30
N ALA A 39 14.40 11.37 18.01
CA ALA A 39 15.58 12.12 17.55
C ALA A 39 16.18 11.54 16.24
N VAL A 40 16.16 10.20 16.09
CA VAL A 40 16.61 9.54 14.84
C VAL A 40 15.64 9.84 13.71
N ILE A 41 14.34 9.77 13.98
CA ILE A 41 13.28 10.06 13.01
C ILE A 41 13.39 11.53 12.53
N GLU A 42 13.59 12.47 13.46
CA GLU A 42 13.77 13.90 13.16
C GLU A 42 15.02 14.15 12.30
N LYS A 43 16.12 13.48 12.61
CA LYS A 43 17.34 13.54 11.79
C LYS A 43 17.13 13.00 10.39
N LYS A 44 16.37 11.91 10.23
CA LYS A 44 16.01 11.31 8.93
C LYS A 44 14.91 12.09 8.20
N LYS A 45 14.14 12.93 8.91
CA LYS A 45 13.01 13.72 8.40
C LYS A 45 11.89 12.88 7.75
N VAL A 46 11.79 11.62 8.11
CA VAL A 46 10.82 10.67 7.55
C VAL A 46 10.31 9.77 8.67
N ILE A 47 8.98 9.63 8.75
CA ILE A 47 8.31 8.60 9.53
C ILE A 47 7.89 7.50 8.54
N ARG A 48 8.41 6.28 8.71
CA ARG A 48 8.04 5.11 7.89
C ARG A 48 6.87 4.41 8.56
N VAL A 49 5.73 4.39 7.87
CA VAL A 49 4.49 3.86 8.42
C VAL A 49 4.11 2.57 7.70
N LEU A 50 4.11 1.47 8.45
CA LEU A 50 3.64 0.17 7.98
C LEU A 50 2.12 0.13 8.03
N VAL A 51 1.48 -0.21 6.92
CA VAL A 51 0.03 -0.34 6.80
C VAL A 51 -0.33 -1.66 6.13
N SER A 52 -1.50 -2.20 6.43
CA SER A 52 -2.07 -3.31 5.65
C SER A 52 -3.16 -2.79 4.72
N ALA A 53 -3.19 -3.30 3.49
CA ALA A 53 -4.28 -3.01 2.56
C ALA A 53 -5.60 -3.57 3.12
N ASP A 54 -6.61 -2.71 3.25
CA ASP A 54 -7.94 -3.07 3.75
C ASP A 54 -8.94 -2.01 3.28
N LEU A 55 -9.95 -2.41 2.54
CA LEU A 55 -10.91 -1.51 1.92
C LEU A 55 -11.70 -0.73 3.00
N GLY A 56 -11.72 0.59 2.86
CA GLY A 56 -12.27 1.52 3.86
C GLY A 56 -11.21 2.03 4.86
N PHE A 57 -10.15 1.28 5.12
CA PHE A 57 -9.06 1.67 6.03
C PHE A 57 -7.84 2.19 5.29
N TYR A 58 -7.27 1.39 4.41
CA TYR A 58 -6.19 1.80 3.52
C TYR A 58 -6.30 1.09 2.18
N TYR A 59 -6.58 1.85 1.14
CA TYR A 59 -6.69 1.36 -0.23
C TYR A 59 -6.25 2.45 -1.21
N ILE A 60 -6.07 2.09 -2.47
CA ILE A 60 -5.73 3.04 -3.52
C ILE A 60 -6.94 3.23 -4.43
N GLU A 61 -7.36 4.46 -4.60
CA GLU A 61 -8.40 4.86 -5.57
C GLU A 61 -7.85 5.97 -6.45
N ASP A 62 -7.97 5.83 -7.76
CA ASP A 62 -7.45 6.78 -8.76
C ASP A 62 -5.97 7.15 -8.48
N GLY A 63 -5.17 6.12 -8.09
CA GLY A 63 -3.76 6.28 -7.73
C GLY A 63 -3.48 6.99 -6.40
N GLN A 64 -4.49 7.38 -5.63
CA GLN A 64 -4.33 8.04 -4.34
C GLN A 64 -4.56 7.09 -3.17
N PRO A 65 -3.78 7.22 -2.09
CA PRO A 65 -4.13 6.62 -0.81
C PRO A 65 -5.47 7.17 -0.32
N LYS A 66 -6.39 6.26 -0.01
CA LYS A 66 -7.71 6.55 0.53
C LYS A 66 -7.98 5.70 1.77
N GLY A 67 -9.03 6.04 2.48
CA GLY A 67 -9.43 5.34 3.68
C GLY A 67 -9.05 6.09 4.97
N ILE A 68 -9.53 5.57 6.08
CA ILE A 68 -9.33 6.16 7.41
C ILE A 68 -7.84 6.38 7.70
N VAL A 69 -7.01 5.38 7.45
CA VAL A 69 -5.56 5.44 7.70
C VAL A 69 -4.89 6.52 6.85
N ALA A 70 -5.25 6.59 5.57
CA ALA A 70 -4.66 7.58 4.67
C ALA A 70 -4.99 9.01 5.09
N GLU A 71 -6.25 9.28 5.51
CA GLU A 71 -6.67 10.61 5.98
C GLU A 71 -6.05 10.99 7.32
N LEU A 72 -6.00 10.06 8.26
CA LEU A 72 -5.33 10.28 9.55
C LEU A 72 -3.84 10.61 9.35
N LEU A 73 -3.13 9.86 8.48
CA LEU A 73 -1.73 10.09 8.21
C LEU A 73 -1.48 11.42 7.48
N ALA A 74 -2.34 11.79 6.53
CA ALA A 74 -2.26 13.09 5.87
C ALA A 74 -2.48 14.26 6.84
N HIS A 75 -3.45 14.13 7.74
CA HIS A 75 -3.71 15.10 8.78
C HIS A 75 -2.54 15.19 9.79
N PHE A 76 -1.97 14.05 10.18
CA PHE A 76 -0.80 14.01 11.06
C PHE A 76 0.40 14.73 10.44
N GLU A 77 0.69 14.50 9.16
CA GLU A 77 1.77 15.21 8.46
C GLU A 77 1.53 16.73 8.41
N GLN A 78 0.27 17.16 8.24
CA GLN A 78 -0.08 18.57 8.27
C GLN A 78 0.11 19.18 9.68
N GLN A 79 -0.30 18.46 10.72
CA GLN A 79 -0.10 18.91 12.10
C GLN A 79 1.38 19.05 12.44
N LEU A 80 2.21 18.06 12.10
CA LEU A 80 3.66 18.12 12.31
C LEU A 80 4.29 19.35 11.62
N LYS A 81 3.82 19.69 10.41
CA LYS A 81 4.27 20.91 9.71
C LYS A 81 3.88 22.18 10.46
N LYS A 82 2.66 22.27 11.00
CA LYS A 82 2.19 23.41 11.80
C LYS A 82 3.00 23.59 13.10
N GLU A 83 3.45 22.47 13.68
CA GLU A 83 4.29 22.45 14.88
C GLU A 83 5.79 22.67 14.59
N ASN A 84 6.16 23.15 13.38
CA ASN A 84 7.53 23.32 12.92
C ASN A 84 8.38 22.03 12.95
N ARG A 85 7.76 20.89 12.84
CA ARG A 85 8.40 19.58 12.71
C ARG A 85 8.23 19.06 11.27
N PRO A 86 9.13 19.37 10.33
CA PRO A 86 8.97 19.03 8.91
C PRO A 86 9.29 17.55 8.67
N LEU A 87 8.52 16.66 9.30
CA LEU A 87 8.59 15.21 9.09
C LEU A 87 7.66 14.81 7.95
N HIS A 88 8.15 13.97 7.05
CA HIS A 88 7.37 13.39 5.96
C HIS A 88 6.91 11.99 6.34
N ILE A 89 5.66 11.66 5.99
CA ILE A 89 5.14 10.31 6.18
C ILE A 89 5.38 9.51 4.90
N GLN A 90 6.09 8.39 5.06
CA GLN A 90 6.26 7.37 4.02
C GLN A 90 5.40 6.16 4.37
N ILE A 91 4.38 5.90 3.56
CA ILE A 91 3.51 4.75 3.74
C ILE A 91 4.14 3.53 3.07
N ILE A 92 4.19 2.41 3.80
CA ILE A 92 4.76 1.13 3.36
C ILE A 92 3.69 0.05 3.54
N PRO A 93 2.95 -0.31 2.47
CA PRO A 93 1.97 -1.40 2.53
C PRO A 93 2.67 -2.75 2.64
N VAL A 94 2.24 -3.56 3.61
CA VAL A 94 2.74 -4.91 3.86
C VAL A 94 1.57 -5.84 4.23
N THR A 95 1.79 -7.14 4.26
CA THR A 95 0.82 -8.09 4.80
C THR A 95 0.70 -7.95 6.32
N ARG A 96 -0.43 -8.37 6.86
CA ARG A 96 -0.74 -8.16 8.29
C ARG A 96 0.24 -8.89 9.22
N ASP A 97 0.68 -10.07 8.84
CA ASP A 97 1.68 -10.88 9.55
C ASP A 97 3.07 -10.23 9.58
N GLN A 98 3.40 -9.42 8.59
CA GLN A 98 4.68 -8.70 8.48
C GLN A 98 4.74 -7.40 9.29
N LEU A 99 3.62 -6.86 9.76
CA LEU A 99 3.57 -5.56 10.43
C LEU A 99 4.52 -5.47 11.64
N ILE A 100 4.38 -6.38 12.60
CA ILE A 100 5.18 -6.39 13.83
C ILE A 100 6.63 -6.81 13.57
N PRO A 101 6.92 -7.90 12.83
CA PRO A 101 8.30 -8.25 12.48
C PRO A 101 9.07 -7.10 11.82
N LEU A 102 8.53 -6.49 10.77
CA LEU A 102 9.19 -5.40 10.05
C LEU A 102 9.36 -4.13 10.90
N LEU A 103 8.44 -3.86 11.83
CA LEU A 103 8.61 -2.77 12.79
C LEU A 103 9.82 -3.02 13.71
N ILE A 104 9.93 -4.22 14.25
CA ILE A 104 11.02 -4.61 15.17
C ILE A 104 12.36 -4.62 14.43
N GLU A 105 12.39 -5.14 13.22
CA GLU A 105 13.57 -5.20 12.35
C GLU A 105 14.01 -3.82 11.82
N GLY A 106 13.22 -2.76 12.05
CA GLY A 106 13.60 -1.39 11.69
C GLY A 106 13.26 -0.99 10.26
N TYR A 107 12.39 -1.71 9.55
CA TYR A 107 11.86 -1.31 8.23
C TYR A 107 10.72 -0.29 8.32
N GLY A 108 10.14 -0.12 9.50
CA GLY A 108 9.13 0.90 9.81
C GLY A 108 9.39 1.55 11.17
N ASP A 109 8.74 2.67 11.42
CA ASP A 109 8.79 3.38 12.70
C ASP A 109 7.44 3.33 13.42
N LEU A 110 6.36 3.16 12.66
CA LEU A 110 4.99 3.19 13.14
C LEU A 110 4.14 2.17 12.37
N ILE A 111 3.25 1.45 13.08
CA ILE A 111 2.18 0.65 12.46
C ILE A 111 0.86 1.39 12.58
N VAL A 112 0.16 1.55 11.46
CA VAL A 112 -1.21 2.08 11.39
C VAL A 112 -2.07 1.15 10.54
N ALA A 113 -2.66 0.12 11.14
CA ALA A 113 -3.26 -0.99 10.39
C ALA A 113 -4.50 -1.62 11.07
N ASN A 114 -5.31 -0.84 11.78
CA ASN A 114 -6.45 -1.36 12.55
C ASN A 114 -6.04 -2.57 13.42
N LEU A 115 -4.98 -2.38 14.22
CA LEU A 115 -4.38 -3.43 15.01
C LEU A 115 -4.98 -3.45 16.41
N THR A 116 -5.67 -4.55 16.77
CA THR A 116 -6.24 -4.73 18.10
C THR A 116 -5.13 -4.83 19.15
N ILE A 117 -5.21 -4.05 20.20
CA ILE A 117 -4.33 -4.13 21.38
C ILE A 117 -4.60 -5.45 22.09
N THR A 118 -3.56 -6.24 22.28
CA THR A 118 -3.64 -7.53 22.98
C THR A 118 -2.40 -7.76 23.82
N ALA A 119 -2.55 -8.43 24.96
CA ALA A 119 -1.43 -8.74 25.86
C ALA A 119 -0.26 -9.48 25.15
N THR A 120 -0.55 -10.26 24.11
CA THR A 120 0.51 -10.93 23.33
C THR A 120 1.30 -9.91 22.52
N ARG A 121 0.65 -8.97 21.84
CA ARG A 121 1.31 -7.95 21.02
C ARG A 121 2.04 -6.91 21.87
N GLU A 122 1.51 -6.58 23.04
CA GLU A 122 2.16 -5.67 23.99
C GLU A 122 3.49 -6.24 24.56
N LYS A 123 3.70 -7.55 24.48
CA LYS A 123 5.01 -8.14 24.78
C LYS A 123 6.06 -7.80 23.73
N GLU A 124 5.67 -7.49 22.51
CA GLU A 124 6.56 -7.29 21.36
C GLU A 124 6.72 -5.80 21.02
N VAL A 125 5.64 -5.01 21.08
CA VAL A 125 5.60 -3.60 20.68
C VAL A 125 4.92 -2.74 21.74
N ALA A 126 5.10 -1.42 21.67
CA ALA A 126 4.37 -0.45 22.49
C ALA A 126 3.19 0.11 21.68
N PHE A 127 1.99 0.12 22.27
CA PHE A 127 0.80 0.71 21.66
C PHE A 127 0.59 2.14 22.12
N SER A 128 0.01 2.93 21.23
CA SER A 128 -0.55 4.25 21.54
C SER A 128 -1.81 4.14 22.41
N ASP A 129 -2.27 5.27 22.91
CA ASP A 129 -3.65 5.41 23.37
C ASP A 129 -4.60 4.89 22.28
N PRO A 130 -5.77 4.30 22.63
CA PRO A 130 -6.70 3.79 21.64
C PRO A 130 -7.22 4.88 20.68
N VAL A 131 -7.23 4.58 19.38
CA VAL A 131 -7.90 5.41 18.36
C VAL A 131 -9.38 5.05 18.24
N LEU A 132 -9.72 3.80 18.49
CA LEU A 132 -11.07 3.25 18.60
C LEU A 132 -11.14 2.36 19.84
N ASP A 133 -12.21 2.45 20.58
CA ASP A 133 -12.52 1.64 21.75
C ASP A 133 -13.88 0.92 21.62
N ASN A 134 -14.24 0.12 22.60
CA ASN A 134 -15.49 -0.63 22.64
C ASN A 134 -15.73 -1.51 21.40
N ILE A 135 -14.67 -2.05 20.82
CA ILE A 135 -14.74 -2.94 19.66
C ILE A 135 -15.07 -4.36 20.11
N SER A 136 -16.07 -4.96 19.47
CA SER A 136 -16.43 -6.37 19.65
C SER A 136 -15.96 -7.20 18.47
N GLU A 137 -15.51 -8.42 18.69
CA GLU A 137 -15.28 -9.43 17.63
C GLU A 137 -16.55 -10.22 17.41
N LEU A 138 -17.20 -10.00 16.27
CA LEU A 138 -18.50 -10.58 15.93
C LEU A 138 -18.36 -11.76 14.96
N ILE A 139 -19.17 -12.79 15.17
CA ILE A 139 -19.27 -13.92 14.26
C ILE A 139 -20.11 -13.48 13.04
N VAL A 140 -19.56 -13.70 11.84
CA VAL A 140 -20.25 -13.45 10.57
C VAL A 140 -20.43 -14.80 9.87
N THR A 141 -21.68 -15.10 9.52
CA THR A 141 -22.10 -16.32 8.79
C THR A 141 -22.92 -15.96 7.57
N ASN A 142 -23.19 -16.93 6.70
CA ASN A 142 -24.21 -16.77 5.67
C ASN A 142 -25.60 -16.85 6.31
N LYS A 143 -26.60 -16.15 5.78
CA LYS A 143 -27.99 -16.17 6.26
C LYS A 143 -28.67 -17.54 6.19
N SER A 144 -28.13 -18.48 5.41
CA SER A 144 -28.60 -19.87 5.41
C SER A 144 -28.25 -20.62 6.70
N HIS A 145 -27.31 -20.10 7.49
CA HIS A 145 -26.99 -20.64 8.82
C HIS A 145 -27.94 -20.08 9.89
N PRO A 146 -28.36 -20.92 10.86
CA PRO A 146 -29.12 -20.41 12.00
C PRO A 146 -28.31 -19.40 12.81
N PRO A 147 -28.95 -18.44 13.49
CA PRO A 147 -28.26 -17.51 14.38
C PRO A 147 -27.52 -18.22 15.49
N ILE A 148 -26.31 -17.76 15.79
CA ILE A 148 -25.49 -18.25 16.87
C ILE A 148 -25.72 -17.38 18.12
N THR A 149 -26.23 -17.98 19.17
CA THR A 149 -26.60 -17.33 20.43
C THR A 149 -25.88 -17.89 21.66
N GLU A 150 -25.26 -19.05 21.52
CA GLU A 150 -24.52 -19.71 22.59
C GLU A 150 -23.30 -20.47 22.08
N ILE A 151 -22.36 -20.75 22.99
CA ILE A 151 -21.07 -21.34 22.64
C ILE A 151 -21.18 -22.78 22.10
N THR A 152 -22.17 -23.54 22.57
CA THR A 152 -22.42 -24.94 22.19
C THR A 152 -22.69 -25.08 20.70
N GLN A 153 -23.31 -24.08 20.08
CA GLN A 153 -23.60 -24.03 18.65
C GLN A 153 -22.35 -23.88 17.78
N LEU A 154 -21.20 -23.54 18.38
CA LEU A 154 -19.93 -23.45 17.68
C LEU A 154 -19.19 -24.79 17.58
N SER A 155 -19.64 -25.81 18.32
CA SER A 155 -19.02 -27.12 18.33
C SER A 155 -18.98 -27.75 16.93
N GLY A 156 -17.79 -28.12 16.46
CA GLY A 156 -17.55 -28.74 15.16
C GLY A 156 -17.75 -27.81 13.95
N GLN A 157 -18.04 -26.52 14.15
CA GLN A 157 -18.22 -25.58 13.06
C GLN A 157 -16.89 -25.19 12.39
N ASP A 158 -16.95 -24.84 11.11
CA ASP A 158 -15.78 -24.40 10.33
C ASP A 158 -15.64 -22.88 10.32
N PHE A 159 -14.48 -22.37 10.71
CA PHE A 159 -14.16 -20.95 10.71
C PHE A 159 -12.89 -20.66 9.91
N TRP A 160 -12.95 -19.61 9.08
CA TRP A 160 -11.82 -19.14 8.26
C TRP A 160 -11.28 -17.83 8.82
N VAL A 161 -9.98 -17.80 9.18
CA VAL A 161 -9.31 -16.61 9.75
C VAL A 161 -7.86 -16.52 9.28
N ARG A 162 -7.29 -15.32 9.27
CA ARG A 162 -5.83 -15.16 9.15
C ARG A 162 -5.16 -15.58 10.44
N LYS A 163 -4.04 -16.26 10.33
CA LYS A 163 -3.25 -16.71 11.49
C LYS A 163 -2.73 -15.54 12.33
N SER A 164 -2.40 -14.41 11.70
CA SER A 164 -1.92 -13.18 12.36
C SER A 164 -3.01 -12.39 13.08
N SER A 165 -4.30 -12.70 12.86
CA SER A 165 -5.43 -11.95 13.41
C SER A 165 -5.65 -12.24 14.92
N SER A 166 -6.23 -11.27 15.63
CA SER A 166 -6.73 -11.49 17.01
C SER A 166 -7.84 -12.53 17.05
N TYR A 167 -8.58 -12.70 15.96
CA TYR A 167 -9.68 -13.65 15.81
C TYR A 167 -9.24 -15.09 16.04
N TYR A 168 -8.07 -15.48 15.53
CA TYR A 168 -7.51 -16.80 15.79
C TYR A 168 -7.36 -17.09 17.29
N ARG A 169 -6.88 -16.11 18.07
CA ARG A 169 -6.76 -16.25 19.53
C ARG A 169 -8.12 -16.36 20.22
N SER A 170 -9.12 -15.65 19.72
CA SER A 170 -10.49 -15.76 20.26
C SER A 170 -11.09 -17.14 19.99
N LEU A 171 -10.89 -17.70 18.78
CA LEU A 171 -11.31 -19.08 18.49
C LEU A 171 -10.61 -20.12 19.34
N LEU A 172 -9.30 -19.97 19.61
CA LEU A 172 -8.59 -20.87 20.55
C LEU A 172 -9.17 -20.83 21.96
N ARG A 173 -9.60 -19.65 22.46
CA ARG A 173 -10.27 -19.57 23.77
C ARG A 173 -11.62 -20.28 23.77
N VAL A 174 -12.38 -20.15 22.66
CA VAL A 174 -13.64 -20.89 22.50
C VAL A 174 -13.39 -22.39 22.48
N ASN A 175 -12.37 -22.86 21.75
CA ASN A 175 -12.02 -24.28 21.73
C ASN A 175 -11.69 -24.83 23.12
N ASN A 176 -10.95 -24.09 23.94
CA ASN A 176 -10.69 -24.48 25.33
C ASN A 176 -11.98 -24.58 26.17
N GLN A 177 -12.97 -23.68 25.90
CA GLN A 177 -14.26 -23.73 26.62
C GLN A 177 -15.13 -24.91 26.14
N LEU A 178 -15.11 -25.22 24.84
CA LEU A 178 -15.82 -26.40 24.28
C LEU A 178 -15.22 -27.71 24.84
N GLU A 179 -13.89 -27.79 24.90
CA GLU A 179 -13.18 -28.95 25.45
C GLU A 179 -13.56 -29.20 26.93
N LEU A 180 -13.64 -28.15 27.75
CA LEU A 180 -14.10 -28.24 29.15
C LEU A 180 -15.54 -28.75 29.25
N GLN A 181 -16.37 -28.57 28.23
CA GLN A 181 -17.74 -29.06 28.14
C GLN A 181 -17.84 -30.39 27.38
N GLN A 182 -16.71 -31.04 27.08
CA GLN A 182 -16.65 -32.29 26.30
C GLN A 182 -17.30 -32.21 24.90
N LEU A 183 -17.26 -31.03 24.30
CA LEU A 183 -17.77 -30.76 22.97
C LEU A 183 -16.62 -30.72 21.94
N ALA A 184 -16.95 -31.03 20.68
CA ALA A 184 -15.98 -30.98 19.59
C ALA A 184 -15.45 -29.55 19.40
N PRO A 185 -14.15 -29.35 19.17
CA PRO A 185 -13.60 -28.03 18.89
C PRO A 185 -14.09 -27.47 17.55
N ILE A 186 -13.99 -26.14 17.40
CA ILE A 186 -14.13 -25.44 16.12
C ILE A 186 -13.01 -25.90 15.18
N ASN A 187 -13.33 -26.20 13.92
CA ASN A 187 -12.37 -26.44 12.87
C ASN A 187 -11.84 -25.09 12.34
N ILE A 188 -10.61 -24.75 12.66
CA ILE A 188 -10.02 -23.47 12.28
C ILE A 188 -9.23 -23.65 10.97
N HIS A 189 -9.70 -22.99 9.92
CA HIS A 189 -9.06 -22.95 8.60
C HIS A 189 -8.30 -21.63 8.45
N PHE A 190 -7.03 -21.72 8.02
CA PHE A 190 -6.25 -20.53 7.76
C PHE A 190 -6.43 -20.08 6.31
N ILE A 191 -6.67 -18.78 6.15
CA ILE A 191 -6.63 -18.10 4.86
C ILE A 191 -5.30 -17.38 4.69
N ASP A 192 -4.96 -17.09 3.44
CA ASP A 192 -3.77 -16.34 3.10
C ASP A 192 -3.80 -14.92 3.70
N GLU A 193 -2.66 -14.44 4.16
CA GLU A 193 -2.53 -13.12 4.80
C GLU A 193 -2.80 -11.94 3.84
N THR A 194 -2.74 -12.19 2.53
CA THR A 194 -3.04 -11.20 1.49
C THR A 194 -4.53 -11.01 1.24
N ILE A 195 -5.40 -11.93 1.71
CA ILE A 195 -6.86 -11.82 1.56
C ILE A 195 -7.37 -10.72 2.50
N GLN A 196 -8.06 -9.72 1.94
CA GLN A 196 -8.64 -8.61 2.71
C GLN A 196 -9.96 -9.02 3.38
N ASP A 197 -10.38 -8.25 4.39
CA ASP A 197 -11.62 -8.56 5.12
C ASP A 197 -12.85 -8.56 4.21
N TYR A 198 -12.95 -7.62 3.23
CA TYR A 198 -14.08 -7.57 2.33
C TYR A 198 -14.20 -8.83 1.46
N GLU A 199 -13.08 -9.42 1.04
CA GLU A 199 -13.06 -10.63 0.22
C GLU A 199 -13.49 -11.85 1.03
N LEU A 200 -13.08 -11.89 2.29
CA LEU A 200 -13.52 -12.93 3.22
C LEU A 200 -15.03 -12.88 3.46
N ILE A 201 -15.57 -11.68 3.64
CA ILE A 201 -17.01 -11.46 3.80
C ILE A 201 -17.76 -11.76 2.50
N GLU A 202 -17.19 -11.46 1.32
CA GLU A 202 -17.78 -11.83 0.04
C GLU A 202 -17.85 -13.37 -0.13
N MET A 203 -16.82 -14.09 0.29
CA MET A 203 -16.84 -15.57 0.29
C MET A 203 -17.99 -16.13 1.16
N ILE A 204 -18.27 -15.49 2.30
CA ILE A 204 -19.44 -15.84 3.12
C ILE A 204 -20.75 -15.48 2.40
N ASN A 205 -20.82 -14.29 1.81
CA ASN A 205 -22.02 -13.81 1.13
C ASN A 205 -22.45 -14.73 -0.02
N VAL A 206 -21.50 -15.36 -0.72
CA VAL A 206 -21.78 -16.33 -1.79
C VAL A 206 -21.80 -17.78 -1.32
N GLY A 207 -21.67 -18.04 -0.01
CA GLY A 207 -21.76 -19.38 0.57
C GLY A 207 -20.54 -20.28 0.31
N LEU A 208 -19.38 -19.70 -0.04
CA LEU A 208 -18.15 -20.44 -0.28
C LEU A 208 -17.47 -20.90 1.02
N ILE A 209 -17.58 -20.11 2.06
CA ILE A 209 -17.11 -20.41 3.44
C ILE A 209 -18.24 -20.17 4.42
N ASN A 210 -18.22 -20.90 5.54
CA ASN A 210 -19.34 -20.92 6.48
C ASN A 210 -19.34 -19.73 7.45
N ALA A 211 -18.19 -19.47 8.10
CA ALA A 211 -18.10 -18.46 9.14
C ALA A 211 -16.71 -17.82 9.22
N THR A 212 -16.68 -16.56 9.64
CA THR A 212 -15.48 -15.83 10.08
C THR A 212 -15.79 -14.93 11.25
N LEU A 213 -14.78 -14.16 11.68
CA LEU A 213 -14.91 -13.09 12.66
C LEU A 213 -14.62 -11.75 12.01
N LEU A 214 -15.31 -10.72 12.46
CA LEU A 214 -15.07 -9.35 12.04
C LEU A 214 -15.29 -8.38 13.20
N ASP A 215 -14.47 -7.36 13.27
CA ASP A 215 -14.63 -6.29 14.26
C ASP A 215 -15.95 -5.51 14.02
N SER A 216 -16.66 -5.18 15.08
CA SER A 216 -18.00 -4.56 15.04
C SER A 216 -18.05 -3.26 14.23
N HIS A 217 -17.00 -2.43 14.24
CA HIS A 217 -16.94 -1.21 13.45
C HIS A 217 -16.79 -1.47 11.94
N LYS A 218 -16.25 -2.62 11.53
CA LYS A 218 -16.13 -3.03 10.12
C LYS A 218 -17.41 -3.62 9.56
N VAL A 219 -18.17 -4.33 10.38
CA VAL A 219 -19.39 -5.03 9.95
C VAL A 219 -20.37 -4.10 9.25
N LYS A 220 -20.56 -2.89 9.79
CA LYS A 220 -21.51 -1.90 9.26
C LYS A 220 -21.23 -1.53 7.80
N ILE A 221 -19.96 -1.56 7.38
CA ILE A 221 -19.57 -1.26 6.01
C ILE A 221 -20.21 -2.28 5.04
N TRP A 222 -20.20 -3.56 5.41
CA TRP A 222 -20.54 -4.65 4.50
C TRP A 222 -22.01 -5.05 4.51
N LEU A 223 -22.72 -4.82 5.62
CA LEU A 223 -24.14 -5.15 5.74
C LEU A 223 -25.00 -4.50 4.65
N SER A 224 -24.63 -3.30 4.18
CA SER A 224 -25.39 -2.58 3.16
C SER A 224 -25.15 -3.09 1.73
N THR A 225 -24.06 -3.85 1.49
CA THR A 225 -23.63 -4.28 0.16
C THR A 225 -23.63 -5.78 -0.03
N MET A 226 -23.71 -6.54 1.05
CA MET A 226 -23.67 -8.02 1.05
C MET A 226 -24.92 -8.57 1.70
N PRO A 227 -26.00 -8.84 0.89
CA PRO A 227 -27.33 -9.12 1.43
C PRO A 227 -27.48 -10.47 2.11
N ASN A 228 -26.57 -11.42 1.84
CA ASN A 228 -26.67 -12.79 2.36
C ASN A 228 -25.82 -13.04 3.61
N ILE A 229 -25.12 -12.02 4.15
CA ILE A 229 -24.38 -12.18 5.40
C ILE A 229 -25.32 -11.95 6.62
N GLN A 230 -25.05 -12.71 7.66
CA GLN A 230 -25.65 -12.59 8.98
C GLN A 230 -24.58 -12.31 10.01
N VAL A 231 -24.84 -11.33 10.88
CA VAL A 231 -23.95 -10.95 11.96
C VAL A 231 -24.58 -11.32 13.28
N ASN A 232 -23.85 -12.09 14.09
CA ASN A 232 -24.32 -12.57 15.37
C ASN A 232 -23.90 -11.60 16.49
N GLU A 233 -24.58 -10.44 16.58
CA GLU A 233 -24.25 -9.35 17.49
C GLU A 233 -24.50 -9.71 18.96
N GLN A 234 -25.41 -10.66 19.23
CA GLN A 234 -25.78 -11.07 20.59
C GLN A 234 -24.73 -11.99 21.24
N PHE A 235 -23.82 -12.56 20.41
CA PHE A 235 -22.78 -13.48 20.89
C PHE A 235 -21.40 -13.10 20.35
N PRO A 236 -20.81 -11.99 20.79
CA PRO A 236 -19.45 -11.64 20.42
C PRO A 236 -18.42 -12.46 21.17
N LEU A 237 -17.34 -12.82 20.47
CA LEU A 237 -16.25 -13.60 21.07
C LEU A 237 -15.26 -12.75 21.88
N ARG A 238 -15.30 -11.43 21.68
CA ARG A 238 -14.56 -10.44 22.47
C ARG A 238 -15.42 -9.19 22.63
N TYR A 239 -15.34 -8.60 23.81
CA TYR A 239 -15.94 -7.30 24.15
C TYR A 239 -14.85 -6.28 24.48
N LYS A 240 -15.18 -4.99 24.38
CA LYS A 240 -14.33 -3.86 24.81
C LYS A 240 -12.91 -3.93 24.28
N GLY A 241 -12.76 -4.42 23.05
CA GLY A 241 -11.48 -4.37 22.36
C GLY A 241 -11.10 -2.92 22.04
N GLU A 242 -9.80 -2.68 21.93
CA GLU A 242 -9.21 -1.39 21.62
C GLU A 242 -8.33 -1.53 20.39
N ILE A 243 -8.33 -0.51 19.53
CA ILE A 243 -7.47 -0.41 18.35
C ILE A 243 -6.47 0.70 18.61
N GLY A 244 -5.19 0.39 18.45
CA GLY A 244 -4.09 1.33 18.64
C GLY A 244 -3.10 1.34 17.49
N TRP A 245 -2.29 2.40 17.45
CA TRP A 245 -1.09 2.45 16.65
C TRP A 245 0.06 1.83 17.42
N ALA A 246 1.05 1.27 16.74
CA ALA A 246 2.15 0.61 17.46
C ALA A 246 3.51 1.15 17.02
N VAL A 247 4.42 1.27 17.99
CA VAL A 247 5.81 1.65 17.81
C VAL A 247 6.72 0.61 18.49
N ARG A 248 8.02 0.66 18.23
CA ARG A 248 8.98 -0.14 18.99
C ARG A 248 8.97 0.25 20.47
N LYS A 249 9.25 -0.69 21.36
CA LYS A 249 9.29 -0.47 22.82
C LYS A 249 10.36 0.55 23.25
N ASP A 250 11.43 0.63 22.50
CA ASP A 250 12.54 1.58 22.73
C ASP A 250 12.32 2.97 22.14
N SER A 251 11.07 3.31 21.80
CA SER A 251 10.71 4.59 21.17
C SER A 251 9.70 5.41 21.99
N PRO A 252 9.96 5.68 23.31
CA PRO A 252 8.98 6.32 24.18
C PRO A 252 8.69 7.79 23.82
N LYS A 253 9.66 8.54 23.29
CA LYS A 253 9.44 9.92 22.87
C LYS A 253 8.59 10.00 21.61
N PHE A 254 8.80 9.07 20.70
CA PHE A 254 7.96 8.97 19.50
C PHE A 254 6.54 8.53 19.86
N LEU A 255 6.39 7.57 20.79
CA LEU A 255 5.08 7.20 21.31
C LEU A 255 4.33 8.36 21.94
N ALA A 256 5.02 9.20 22.73
CA ALA A 256 4.43 10.39 23.32
C ALA A 256 3.95 11.40 22.25
N LEU A 257 4.71 11.58 21.17
CA LEU A 257 4.30 12.40 20.01
C LEU A 257 3.03 11.83 19.36
N ILE A 258 2.98 10.51 19.14
CA ILE A 258 1.81 9.82 18.60
C ILE A 258 0.61 9.99 19.51
N ASN A 259 0.74 9.80 20.83
CA ASN A 259 -0.36 9.94 21.78
C ASN A 259 -0.91 11.37 21.83
N ASN A 260 -0.06 12.39 21.71
CA ASN A 260 -0.52 13.76 21.60
C ASN A 260 -1.38 13.98 20.34
N TYR A 261 -1.00 13.39 19.23
CA TYR A 261 -1.82 13.41 18.01
C TYR A 261 -3.13 12.65 18.17
N ILE A 262 -3.10 11.44 18.73
CA ILE A 262 -4.28 10.59 18.93
C ILE A 262 -5.38 11.28 19.74
N LYS A 263 -5.02 12.08 20.75
CA LYS A 263 -5.97 12.87 21.54
C LYS A 263 -6.84 13.79 20.68
N THR A 264 -6.37 14.19 19.50
CA THR A 264 -7.09 15.09 18.58
C THR A 264 -7.97 14.37 17.56
N VAL A 265 -7.68 13.07 17.30
CA VAL A 265 -8.31 12.31 16.18
C VAL A 265 -8.95 11.00 16.59
N LYS A 266 -8.90 10.60 17.85
CA LYS A 266 -9.55 9.39 18.34
C LYS A 266 -11.09 9.48 18.20
N SER A 267 -11.75 8.36 18.24
CA SER A 267 -13.23 8.28 18.32
C SER A 267 -13.74 9.19 19.45
N GLY A 268 -14.84 9.92 19.20
CA GLY A 268 -15.40 10.90 20.11
C GLY A 268 -14.87 12.34 19.93
N THR A 269 -13.76 12.56 19.25
CA THR A 269 -13.29 13.90 18.87
C THR A 269 -13.98 14.39 17.59
N LEU A 270 -14.03 15.69 17.37
CA LEU A 270 -14.63 16.26 16.15
C LEU A 270 -13.98 15.69 14.88
N MET A 271 -12.65 15.75 14.79
CA MET A 271 -11.93 15.28 13.61
C MET A 271 -12.05 13.76 13.45
N GLY A 272 -11.89 13.00 14.54
CA GLY A 272 -12.09 11.54 14.53
C GLY A 272 -13.47 11.17 14.02
N ASN A 273 -14.52 11.77 14.57
CA ASN A 273 -15.89 11.50 14.15
C ASN A 273 -16.14 11.83 12.67
N VAL A 274 -15.58 12.92 12.14
CA VAL A 274 -15.68 13.26 10.72
C VAL A 274 -15.07 12.18 9.85
N ILE A 275 -13.82 11.76 10.16
CA ILE A 275 -13.12 10.74 9.37
C ILE A 275 -13.79 9.37 9.50
N TYR A 276 -14.10 8.92 10.73
CA TYR A 276 -14.72 7.61 10.94
C TYR A 276 -16.12 7.54 10.34
N ASN A 277 -16.96 8.57 10.50
CA ASN A 277 -18.31 8.59 9.91
C ASN A 277 -18.26 8.52 8.37
N LYS A 278 -17.31 9.19 7.75
CA LYS A 278 -17.15 9.18 6.29
C LYS A 278 -16.96 7.76 5.73
N TYR A 279 -16.21 6.91 6.42
CA TYR A 279 -15.85 5.57 5.94
C TYR A 279 -16.67 4.45 6.56
N LEU A 280 -17.06 4.55 7.84
CA LEU A 280 -17.76 3.49 8.56
C LEU A 280 -19.29 3.60 8.47
N ASN A 281 -19.83 4.83 8.35
CA ASN A 281 -21.28 5.06 8.39
C ASN A 281 -21.84 5.58 7.05
N GLN A 282 -21.07 6.32 6.27
CA GLN A 282 -21.49 6.86 4.98
C GLN A 282 -20.93 6.02 3.84
N HIS A 283 -21.70 5.07 3.33
CA HIS A 283 -21.24 4.11 2.29
C HIS A 283 -21.18 4.72 0.87
N LEU A 284 -21.22 6.04 0.71
CA LEU A 284 -21.15 6.72 -0.59
C LEU A 284 -19.82 6.43 -1.32
N TRP A 285 -18.72 6.39 -0.57
CA TRP A 285 -17.40 6.05 -1.12
C TRP A 285 -17.36 4.62 -1.67
N LEU A 286 -18.00 3.66 -0.99
CA LEU A 286 -18.06 2.26 -1.40
C LEU A 286 -18.86 2.09 -2.70
N LYS A 287 -20.03 2.73 -2.81
CA LYS A 287 -20.82 2.75 -4.05
C LYS A 287 -20.04 3.35 -5.21
N LYS A 288 -19.28 4.42 -4.95
CA LYS A 288 -18.43 5.07 -5.93
C LYS A 288 -17.24 4.17 -6.34
N PHE A 289 -16.62 3.50 -5.38
CA PHE A 289 -15.50 2.57 -5.61
C PHE A 289 -15.94 1.35 -6.41
N LEU A 290 -17.09 0.76 -6.09
CA LEU A 290 -17.64 -0.43 -6.75
C LEU A 290 -18.39 -0.13 -8.07
N SER A 291 -18.40 1.13 -8.54
CA SER A 291 -19.09 1.46 -9.78
C SER A 291 -18.38 0.81 -11.00
N PRO A 292 -19.12 0.10 -11.86
CA PRO A 292 -18.52 -0.59 -13.02
C PRO A 292 -17.70 0.32 -13.92
N SER A 293 -18.17 1.55 -14.16
CA SER A 293 -17.49 2.54 -15.02
C SER A 293 -16.09 2.95 -14.55
N LYS A 294 -15.84 2.96 -13.23
CA LYS A 294 -14.50 3.28 -12.68
C LYS A 294 -13.53 2.11 -12.79
N ILE A 295 -14.03 0.90 -12.55
CA ILE A 295 -13.24 -0.33 -12.68
C ILE A 295 -12.79 -0.50 -14.13
N ASP A 296 -13.71 -0.28 -15.10
CA ASP A 296 -13.42 -0.41 -16.52
C ASP A 296 -12.42 0.66 -16.99
N LYS A 297 -12.57 1.91 -16.56
CA LYS A 297 -11.64 2.99 -16.89
C LYS A 297 -10.24 2.76 -16.33
N ALA A 298 -10.11 2.35 -15.08
CA ALA A 298 -8.82 2.03 -14.48
C ALA A 298 -8.12 0.86 -15.20
N LYS A 299 -8.89 -0.14 -15.64
CA LYS A 299 -8.40 -1.27 -16.46
C LYS A 299 -7.92 -0.82 -17.82
N GLU A 300 -8.69 0.01 -18.50
CA GLU A 300 -8.34 0.55 -19.81
C GLU A 300 -7.03 1.35 -19.75
N LEU A 301 -6.90 2.28 -18.81
CA LEU A 301 -5.68 3.06 -18.61
C LEU A 301 -4.46 2.18 -18.28
N SER A 302 -4.61 1.21 -17.40
CA SER A 302 -3.51 0.29 -17.07
C SER A 302 -3.04 -0.53 -18.28
N ASN A 303 -3.96 -0.99 -19.14
CA ASN A 303 -3.61 -1.69 -20.36
C ASN A 303 -2.84 -0.79 -21.34
N ILE A 304 -3.23 0.49 -21.44
CA ILE A 304 -2.56 1.48 -22.27
C ILE A 304 -1.14 1.75 -21.75
N PHE A 305 -1.01 1.99 -20.43
CA PHE A 305 0.30 2.16 -19.79
C PHE A 305 1.17 0.92 -19.98
N PHE A 306 0.65 -0.28 -19.75
CA PHE A 306 1.38 -1.53 -19.94
C PHE A 306 1.89 -1.68 -21.38
N LYS A 307 1.03 -1.43 -22.38
CA LYS A 307 1.40 -1.51 -23.79
C LYS A 307 2.61 -0.63 -24.10
N PHE A 308 2.51 0.67 -23.84
CA PHE A 308 3.56 1.61 -24.23
C PHE A 308 4.78 1.54 -23.31
N SER A 309 4.62 1.21 -22.03
CA SER A 309 5.77 0.99 -21.16
C SER A 309 6.58 -0.20 -21.62
N THR A 310 5.95 -1.29 -22.04
CA THR A 310 6.63 -2.46 -22.62
C THR A 310 7.35 -2.10 -23.93
N GLU A 311 6.71 -1.30 -24.80
CA GLU A 311 7.30 -0.85 -26.08
C GLU A 311 8.59 -0.03 -25.89
N TYR A 312 8.63 0.79 -24.83
CA TYR A 312 9.76 1.68 -24.55
C TYR A 312 10.64 1.23 -23.36
N ASP A 313 10.50 0.00 -22.91
CA ASP A 313 11.28 -0.58 -21.83
C ASP A 313 11.23 0.25 -20.53
N PHE A 314 10.01 0.44 -20.01
CA PHE A 314 9.74 1.01 -18.69
C PHE A 314 8.86 0.06 -17.86
N ASP A 315 8.99 0.14 -16.55
CA ASP A 315 7.98 -0.42 -15.65
C ASP A 315 6.69 0.39 -15.77
N TYR A 316 5.58 -0.27 -16.14
CA TYR A 316 4.30 0.42 -16.37
C TYR A 316 3.74 1.07 -15.10
N LEU A 317 4.08 0.54 -13.92
CA LEU A 317 3.68 1.14 -12.65
C LEU A 317 4.43 2.44 -12.37
N MET A 318 5.69 2.55 -12.81
CA MET A 318 6.45 3.79 -12.75
C MET A 318 5.82 4.86 -13.64
N MET A 319 5.41 4.49 -14.85
CA MET A 319 4.75 5.42 -15.79
C MET A 319 3.34 5.79 -15.33
N MET A 320 2.60 4.87 -14.72
CA MET A 320 1.32 5.19 -14.07
C MET A 320 1.51 6.14 -12.88
N ALA A 321 2.53 5.92 -12.05
CA ALA A 321 2.88 6.79 -10.94
C ALA A 321 3.23 8.20 -11.43
N GLN A 322 3.91 8.32 -12.57
CA GLN A 322 4.19 9.60 -13.22
C GLN A 322 2.89 10.26 -13.71
N GLY A 323 2.05 9.57 -14.47
CA GLY A 323 0.76 10.11 -14.94
C GLY A 323 -0.14 10.55 -13.78
N TYR A 324 -0.07 9.82 -12.66
CA TYR A 324 -0.77 10.23 -11.44
C TYR A 324 -0.17 11.53 -10.84
N GLN A 325 1.14 11.65 -10.73
CA GLN A 325 1.80 12.87 -10.24
C GLN A 325 1.50 14.09 -11.15
N GLU A 326 1.35 13.89 -12.45
CA GLU A 326 1.07 14.95 -13.42
C GLU A 326 -0.38 15.47 -13.33
N SER A 327 -1.35 14.58 -13.32
CA SER A 327 -2.75 14.97 -13.48
C SER A 327 -3.72 14.33 -12.49
N GLY A 328 -3.33 13.30 -11.73
CA GLY A 328 -4.24 12.38 -11.05
C GLY A 328 -4.89 11.39 -12.02
N LEU A 329 -4.25 11.09 -13.15
CA LEU A 329 -4.77 10.30 -14.28
C LEU A 329 -5.99 10.92 -14.99
N GLU A 330 -6.12 12.24 -14.94
CA GLU A 330 -7.24 12.97 -15.55
C GLU A 330 -6.88 13.49 -16.94
N GLN A 331 -7.56 12.97 -17.98
CA GLN A 331 -7.31 13.36 -19.37
C GLN A 331 -7.73 14.81 -19.68
N ASN A 332 -8.75 15.33 -19.04
CA ASN A 332 -9.28 16.66 -19.32
C ASN A 332 -8.49 17.79 -18.63
N LYS A 333 -7.46 17.45 -17.85
CA LYS A 333 -6.65 18.44 -17.15
C LYS A 333 -5.74 19.19 -18.11
N VAL A 334 -5.77 20.51 -18.02
CA VAL A 334 -4.88 21.41 -18.77
C VAL A 334 -4.18 22.31 -17.76
N SER A 335 -2.84 22.39 -17.83
CA SER A 335 -2.06 23.28 -16.97
C SER A 335 -2.08 24.72 -17.48
N TYR A 336 -1.69 25.67 -16.63
CA TYR A 336 -1.55 27.07 -17.03
C TYR A 336 -0.51 27.30 -18.14
N LYS A 337 0.44 26.38 -18.33
CA LYS A 337 1.41 26.37 -19.43
C LYS A 337 0.91 25.67 -20.69
N GLY A 338 -0.33 25.20 -20.70
CA GLY A 338 -0.94 24.49 -21.82
C GLY A 338 -0.54 23.02 -21.96
N ALA A 339 0.04 22.40 -20.91
CA ALA A 339 0.26 20.97 -20.90
C ALA A 339 -1.06 20.24 -20.71
N VAL A 340 -1.27 19.14 -21.43
CA VAL A 340 -2.56 18.46 -21.59
C VAL A 340 -2.52 17.04 -21.06
N GLY A 341 -3.59 16.64 -20.40
CA GLY A 341 -3.99 15.27 -20.17
C GLY A 341 -3.24 14.53 -19.08
N ILE A 342 -3.34 13.21 -19.12
CA ILE A 342 -2.86 12.27 -18.11
C ILE A 342 -1.36 12.47 -17.80
N MET A 343 -0.55 12.61 -18.86
CA MET A 343 0.90 12.77 -18.75
C MET A 343 1.36 14.24 -18.82
N GLN A 344 0.42 15.21 -18.85
CA GLN A 344 0.71 16.64 -18.94
C GLN A 344 1.74 16.98 -20.03
N VAL A 345 1.48 16.51 -21.25
CA VAL A 345 2.35 16.74 -22.41
C VAL A 345 2.04 18.08 -23.06
N LEU A 346 3.07 18.88 -23.32
CA LEU A 346 2.92 20.11 -24.11
C LEU A 346 2.64 19.76 -25.59
N PRO A 347 1.73 20.47 -26.27
CA PRO A 347 1.50 20.28 -27.71
C PRO A 347 2.76 20.44 -28.56
N SER A 348 3.70 21.30 -28.16
CA SER A 348 5.01 21.46 -28.82
C SER A 348 5.87 20.18 -28.65
N THR A 349 5.93 19.62 -27.46
CA THR A 349 6.66 18.36 -27.19
C THR A 349 6.06 17.20 -27.98
N ALA A 350 4.73 17.13 -28.06
CA ALA A 350 4.05 16.08 -28.82
C ALA A 350 4.35 16.14 -30.33
N ARG A 351 4.48 17.33 -30.87
CA ARG A 351 4.83 17.57 -32.30
C ARG A 351 6.33 17.49 -32.62
N ASP A 352 7.19 17.47 -31.58
CA ASP A 352 8.63 17.32 -31.78
C ASP A 352 8.95 16.02 -32.53
N LYS A 353 9.97 16.02 -33.39
CA LYS A 353 10.37 14.84 -34.17
C LYS A 353 10.69 13.62 -33.32
N ALA A 354 11.17 13.82 -32.10
CA ALA A 354 11.49 12.76 -31.16
C ALA A 354 10.24 12.05 -30.63
N VAL A 355 9.13 12.77 -30.51
CA VAL A 355 7.85 12.22 -30.02
C VAL A 355 6.92 11.90 -31.18
N ASN A 356 6.59 12.90 -32.01
CA ASN A 356 5.78 12.80 -33.22
C ASN A 356 4.45 12.02 -32.97
N ILE A 357 3.70 12.44 -31.98
CA ILE A 357 2.37 11.91 -31.65
C ILE A 357 1.34 13.04 -31.77
N SER A 358 0.39 12.86 -32.68
CA SER A 358 -0.73 13.80 -32.86
C SER A 358 -1.87 13.55 -31.89
N ASN A 359 -2.74 14.54 -31.72
CA ASN A 359 -3.98 14.43 -30.93
C ASN A 359 -3.80 13.91 -29.50
N ILE A 360 -2.97 14.60 -28.71
CA ILE A 360 -2.75 14.30 -27.29
C ILE A 360 -3.97 14.58 -26.37
N TYR A 361 -5.09 15.03 -26.94
CA TYR A 361 -6.37 15.12 -26.23
C TYR A 361 -7.06 13.76 -26.10
N ASN A 362 -6.62 12.74 -26.85
CA ASN A 362 -7.01 11.35 -26.68
C ASN A 362 -6.13 10.69 -25.58
N PRO A 363 -6.70 9.95 -24.62
CA PRO A 363 -5.96 9.32 -23.52
C PRO A 363 -4.82 8.42 -23.99
N THR A 364 -5.08 7.57 -24.99
CA THR A 364 -4.08 6.63 -25.54
C THR A 364 -2.88 7.37 -26.13
N ASN A 365 -3.15 8.40 -26.93
CA ASN A 365 -2.08 9.21 -27.54
C ASN A 365 -1.33 10.06 -26.51
N ASN A 366 -2.03 10.53 -25.48
CA ASN A 366 -1.43 11.30 -24.39
C ASN A 366 -0.43 10.45 -23.59
N ILE A 367 -0.85 9.26 -23.17
CA ILE A 367 0.02 8.30 -22.47
C ILE A 367 1.19 7.89 -23.36
N HIS A 368 0.93 7.57 -24.64
CA HIS A 368 1.99 7.23 -25.60
C HIS A 368 3.01 8.36 -25.76
N ALA A 369 2.55 9.60 -25.95
CA ALA A 369 3.43 10.75 -26.10
C ALA A 369 4.30 10.99 -24.84
N GLY A 370 3.73 10.89 -23.67
CA GLY A 370 4.45 11.04 -22.40
C GLY A 370 5.52 9.97 -22.19
N ILE A 371 5.18 8.70 -22.42
CA ILE A 371 6.13 7.57 -22.27
C ILE A 371 7.23 7.66 -23.36
N LYS A 372 6.88 7.98 -24.59
CA LYS A 372 7.86 8.16 -25.68
C LYS A 372 8.81 9.33 -25.41
N TYR A 373 8.31 10.41 -24.84
CA TYR A 373 9.17 11.51 -24.39
C TYR A 373 10.11 11.10 -23.26
N MET A 374 9.64 10.32 -22.30
CA MET A 374 10.50 9.71 -21.27
C MET A 374 11.60 8.83 -21.88
N ALA A 375 11.27 8.02 -22.89
CA ALA A 375 12.23 7.18 -23.61
C ALA A 375 13.28 8.03 -24.35
N TYR A 376 12.85 9.11 -24.98
CA TYR A 376 13.75 10.08 -25.60
C TYR A 376 14.73 10.68 -24.58
N LEU A 377 14.23 11.16 -23.43
CA LEU A 377 15.06 11.74 -22.38
C LEU A 377 16.09 10.72 -21.87
N ARG A 378 15.69 9.48 -21.59
CA ARG A 378 16.58 8.41 -21.13
C ARG A 378 17.65 8.11 -22.17
N LYS A 379 17.25 7.90 -23.42
CA LYS A 379 18.15 7.52 -24.51
C LYS A 379 19.19 8.59 -24.84
N TYR A 380 18.78 9.86 -24.93
CA TYR A 380 19.66 10.91 -25.42
C TYR A 380 20.47 11.63 -24.34
N PHE A 381 20.02 11.63 -23.08
CA PHE A 381 20.66 12.39 -22.02
C PHE A 381 21.25 11.53 -20.91
N PHE A 382 20.77 10.29 -20.75
CA PHE A 382 21.11 9.46 -19.58
C PHE A 382 21.43 8.00 -19.94
N SER A 383 21.81 7.70 -21.18
CA SER A 383 22.14 6.33 -21.66
C SER A 383 23.58 5.90 -21.40
N ASP A 384 24.36 6.70 -20.66
CA ASP A 384 25.73 6.32 -20.26
C ASP A 384 25.71 5.01 -19.45
N GLU A 385 26.55 4.04 -19.85
CA GLU A 385 26.64 2.71 -19.20
C GLU A 385 27.02 2.77 -17.72
N SER A 386 27.66 3.85 -17.29
CA SER A 386 27.96 4.10 -15.87
C SER A 386 26.75 4.50 -15.02
N ILE A 387 25.59 4.75 -15.66
CA ILE A 387 24.32 5.05 -14.99
C ILE A 387 23.47 3.78 -15.02
N ASP A 388 23.20 3.18 -13.88
CA ASP A 388 22.26 2.06 -13.81
C ASP A 388 20.85 2.45 -14.29
N TYR A 389 20.11 1.46 -14.75
CA TYR A 389 18.77 1.65 -15.33
C TYR A 389 17.85 2.48 -14.45
N GLN A 390 17.84 2.24 -13.14
CA GLN A 390 16.94 2.92 -12.22
C GLN A 390 17.30 4.41 -12.09
N ASN A 391 18.58 4.73 -12.03
CA ASN A 391 19.05 6.11 -12.03
C ASN A 391 18.86 6.79 -13.39
N GLN A 392 18.94 6.09 -14.52
CA GLN A 392 18.53 6.61 -15.83
C GLN A 392 17.05 7.06 -15.80
N VAL A 393 16.17 6.27 -15.20
CA VAL A 393 14.74 6.60 -15.04
C VAL A 393 14.55 7.82 -14.12
N TYR A 394 15.20 7.86 -12.96
CA TYR A 394 15.06 8.99 -12.03
C TYR A 394 15.58 10.31 -12.61
N LEU A 395 16.72 10.28 -13.30
CA LEU A 395 17.26 11.45 -13.99
C LEU A 395 16.33 11.91 -15.13
N SER A 396 15.70 10.98 -15.86
CA SER A 396 14.72 11.28 -16.89
C SER A 396 13.44 11.88 -16.31
N LEU A 397 12.95 11.39 -15.17
CA LEU A 397 11.81 11.98 -14.46
C LEU A 397 12.12 13.42 -14.02
N ALA A 398 13.31 13.65 -13.46
CA ALA A 398 13.73 15.00 -13.09
C ALA A 398 13.83 15.92 -14.33
N ALA A 399 14.33 15.40 -15.45
CA ALA A 399 14.43 16.12 -16.72
C ALA A 399 13.07 16.38 -17.36
N TYR A 400 12.10 15.48 -17.22
CA TYR A 400 10.72 15.70 -17.67
C TYR A 400 10.11 16.93 -17.00
N ASN A 401 10.35 17.11 -15.71
CA ASN A 401 9.83 18.23 -14.92
C ASN A 401 10.63 19.52 -15.10
N ALA A 402 11.97 19.44 -15.05
CA ALA A 402 12.85 20.62 -15.00
C ALA A 402 13.57 20.94 -16.34
N GLY A 403 13.45 20.08 -17.34
CA GLY A 403 14.16 20.15 -18.59
C GLY A 403 15.52 19.43 -18.57
N PRO A 404 15.88 18.73 -19.67
CA PRO A 404 17.07 17.87 -19.72
C PRO A 404 18.39 18.66 -19.60
N GLY A 405 18.46 19.86 -20.17
CA GLY A 405 19.66 20.73 -20.07
C GLY A 405 19.95 21.14 -18.63
N ASN A 406 18.92 21.40 -17.83
CA ASN A 406 19.07 21.73 -16.42
C ASN A 406 19.60 20.54 -15.63
N ILE A 407 19.04 19.35 -15.82
CA ILE A 407 19.48 18.14 -15.07
C ILE A 407 20.89 17.72 -15.48
N SER A 408 21.25 17.83 -16.77
CA SER A 408 22.62 17.59 -17.24
C SER A 408 23.62 18.57 -16.61
N LYS A 409 23.24 19.82 -16.41
CA LYS A 409 24.04 20.82 -15.69
C LYS A 409 24.18 20.45 -14.21
N MET A 410 23.09 19.98 -13.56
CA MET A 410 23.14 19.56 -12.15
C MET A 410 24.03 18.34 -11.94
N ARG A 411 24.06 17.41 -12.90
CA ARG A 411 25.00 16.27 -12.86
C ARG A 411 26.48 16.74 -12.87
N ARG A 412 26.82 17.72 -13.71
CA ARG A 412 28.17 18.31 -13.69
C ARG A 412 28.50 18.96 -12.35
N TYR A 413 27.60 19.78 -11.82
CA TYR A 413 27.77 20.42 -10.52
C TYR A 413 27.85 19.40 -9.38
N ALA A 414 27.13 18.30 -9.45
CA ALA A 414 27.23 17.20 -8.48
C ALA A 414 28.66 16.63 -8.46
N LYS A 415 29.24 16.36 -9.65
CA LYS A 415 30.62 15.89 -9.78
C LYS A 415 31.62 16.88 -9.19
N GLU A 416 31.48 18.18 -9.49
CA GLU A 416 32.35 19.24 -8.97
C GLU A 416 32.29 19.40 -7.45
N GLN A 417 31.13 19.06 -6.83
CA GLN A 417 30.91 19.13 -5.38
C GLN A 417 31.16 17.79 -4.65
N GLY A 418 31.76 16.78 -5.33
CA GLY A 418 32.09 15.49 -4.73
C GLY A 418 30.91 14.51 -4.60
N TYR A 419 29.77 14.80 -5.23
CA TYR A 419 28.65 13.88 -5.32
C TYR A 419 28.76 12.97 -6.57
N ASN A 420 28.12 11.81 -6.52
CA ASN A 420 28.06 10.93 -7.68
C ASN A 420 27.07 11.50 -8.74
N PRO A 421 27.55 11.89 -9.96
CA PRO A 421 26.70 12.48 -11.00
C PRO A 421 25.72 11.48 -11.62
N ASN A 422 25.90 10.18 -11.37
CA ASN A 422 25.14 9.10 -11.96
C ASN A 422 24.04 8.56 -11.03
N ILE A 423 23.98 9.05 -9.80
CA ILE A 423 22.97 8.68 -8.80
C ILE A 423 22.10 9.88 -8.49
N TRP A 424 20.77 9.70 -8.60
CA TRP A 424 19.82 10.78 -8.29
C TRP A 424 19.72 11.06 -6.78
N PHE A 425 19.27 10.05 -6.00
CA PHE A 425 19.03 10.23 -4.57
C PHE A 425 20.31 10.46 -3.79
N LYS A 426 20.26 11.42 -2.84
CA LYS A 426 21.38 11.86 -1.99
C LYS A 426 22.59 12.43 -2.76
N ASN A 427 22.53 12.52 -4.10
CA ASN A 427 23.57 13.05 -4.95
C ASN A 427 23.05 14.17 -5.85
N VAL A 428 22.64 13.90 -7.07
CA VAL A 428 22.16 14.94 -8.02
C VAL A 428 20.95 15.72 -7.46
N GLU A 429 20.08 15.08 -6.69
CA GLU A 429 18.95 15.76 -6.05
C GLU A 429 19.37 16.87 -5.07
N VAL A 430 20.50 16.69 -4.35
CA VAL A 430 21.00 17.70 -3.38
C VAL A 430 21.36 18.98 -4.13
N VAL A 431 22.11 18.84 -5.20
CA VAL A 431 22.54 19.93 -6.06
C VAL A 431 21.34 20.55 -6.81
N THR A 432 20.42 19.72 -7.30
CA THR A 432 19.19 20.18 -7.94
C THR A 432 18.34 21.02 -7.00
N ARG A 433 18.19 20.60 -5.74
CA ARG A 433 17.48 21.36 -4.72
C ARG A 433 18.09 22.74 -4.47
N LYS A 434 19.41 22.82 -4.46
CA LYS A 434 20.18 24.04 -4.19
C LYS A 434 20.09 25.05 -5.34
N HIS A 435 20.19 24.58 -6.59
CA HIS A 435 20.35 25.44 -7.77
C HIS A 435 19.09 25.63 -8.63
N ILE A 436 18.15 24.68 -8.60
CA ILE A 436 16.88 24.76 -9.36
C ILE A 436 15.70 24.95 -8.38
N GLY A 437 15.76 24.31 -7.20
CA GLY A 437 14.70 24.38 -6.21
C GLY A 437 14.09 23.04 -5.86
N LYS A 438 13.05 23.08 -5.03
CA LYS A 438 12.42 21.88 -4.44
C LYS A 438 11.56 21.10 -5.43
N GLN A 439 11.01 21.74 -6.47
CA GLN A 439 9.98 21.16 -7.34
C GLN A 439 10.42 19.86 -8.02
N PRO A 440 11.55 19.77 -8.75
CA PRO A 440 11.96 18.53 -9.40
C PRO A 440 12.30 17.41 -8.39
N VAL A 441 12.84 17.78 -7.23
CA VAL A 441 13.18 16.83 -6.17
C VAL A 441 11.92 16.20 -5.57
N VAL A 442 10.91 17.01 -5.25
CA VAL A 442 9.62 16.54 -4.74
C VAL A 442 8.89 15.71 -5.79
N TYR A 443 8.98 16.10 -7.06
CA TYR A 443 8.39 15.40 -8.18
C TYR A 443 8.90 13.96 -8.28
N VAL A 444 10.22 13.75 -8.39
CA VAL A 444 10.81 12.41 -8.46
C VAL A 444 10.53 11.60 -7.19
N LYS A 445 10.62 12.23 -6.02
CA LYS A 445 10.32 11.58 -4.74
C LYS A 445 8.87 11.07 -4.67
N ASN A 446 7.91 11.87 -5.12
CA ASN A 446 6.50 11.48 -5.11
C ASN A 446 6.23 10.32 -6.07
N ILE A 447 6.77 10.39 -7.29
CA ILE A 447 6.60 9.32 -8.29
C ILE A 447 7.19 8.02 -7.76
N ASN A 448 8.41 8.05 -7.21
CA ASN A 448 9.03 6.87 -6.63
C ASN A 448 8.21 6.29 -5.46
N ARG A 449 7.63 7.16 -4.61
CA ARG A 449 6.72 6.75 -3.52
C ARG A 449 5.47 6.04 -4.06
N TYR A 450 4.81 6.60 -5.07
CA TYR A 450 3.64 5.97 -5.70
C TYR A 450 4.00 4.65 -6.40
N PHE A 451 5.14 4.62 -7.09
CA PHE A 451 5.63 3.41 -7.75
C PHE A 451 5.85 2.25 -6.76
N ILE A 452 6.54 2.50 -5.64
CA ILE A 452 6.78 1.49 -4.61
C ILE A 452 5.45 0.99 -4.04
N MET A 453 4.54 1.90 -3.76
CA MET A 453 3.21 1.57 -3.26
C MET A 453 2.44 0.68 -4.24
N TYR A 454 2.43 1.01 -5.53
CA TYR A 454 1.78 0.21 -6.58
C TYR A 454 2.43 -1.17 -6.71
N LYS A 455 3.77 -1.22 -6.71
CA LYS A 455 4.52 -2.47 -6.81
C LYS A 455 4.22 -3.41 -5.66
N GLN A 456 4.24 -2.91 -4.42
CA GLN A 456 3.91 -3.70 -3.24
C GLN A 456 2.47 -4.24 -3.27
N LEU A 457 1.50 -3.41 -3.65
CA LEU A 457 0.11 -3.84 -3.78
C LEU A 457 -0.08 -4.93 -4.85
N ILE A 458 0.66 -4.87 -5.96
CA ILE A 458 0.59 -5.88 -7.02
C ILE A 458 1.31 -7.17 -6.62
N GLU A 459 2.44 -7.08 -5.92
CA GLU A 459 3.13 -8.27 -5.39
C GLU A 459 2.24 -9.01 -4.38
N LEU A 460 1.61 -8.30 -3.45
CA LEU A 460 0.62 -8.88 -2.53
C LEU A 460 -0.52 -9.61 -3.27
N LYS A 461 -0.96 -9.09 -4.43
CA LYS A 461 -1.96 -9.75 -5.26
C LYS A 461 -1.44 -10.96 -6.03
N LYS A 462 -0.19 -10.94 -6.49
CA LYS A 462 0.42 -12.08 -7.20
C LYS A 462 0.62 -13.26 -6.26
N GLU A 463 1.15 -13.02 -5.06
CA GLU A 463 1.30 -14.04 -4.03
C GLU A 463 -0.04 -14.72 -3.74
N ARG A 464 -1.10 -13.94 -3.63
CA ARG A 464 -2.45 -14.42 -3.45
C ARG A 464 -2.95 -15.32 -4.58
N LYS A 465 -2.67 -14.98 -5.86
CA LYS A 465 -3.09 -15.82 -6.99
C LYS A 465 -2.38 -17.17 -7.03
N GLY A 466 -1.19 -17.30 -6.46
CA GLY A 466 -0.45 -18.55 -6.36
C GLY A 466 -0.94 -19.49 -5.26
N THR A 467 -1.55 -18.94 -4.20
CA THR A 467 -1.96 -19.69 -2.99
C THR A 467 -3.41 -20.09 -2.97
N VAL A 468 -4.29 -19.43 -3.71
CA VAL A 468 -5.71 -19.75 -3.78
C VAL A 468 -6.01 -20.35 -5.16
N LYS A 469 -6.51 -21.60 -5.23
CA LYS A 469 -7.11 -22.13 -6.45
C LYS A 469 -8.10 -21.11 -6.97
N PRO A 470 -8.08 -20.74 -8.28
CA PRO A 470 -8.87 -19.64 -8.80
C PRO A 470 -10.35 -19.88 -8.50
N PHE A 471 -10.85 -19.19 -7.49
CA PHE A 471 -12.26 -18.92 -7.36
C PHE A 471 -12.59 -17.94 -8.47
N HIS A 472 -13.47 -18.32 -9.38
CA HIS A 472 -14.07 -17.42 -10.35
C HIS A 472 -15.33 -16.82 -9.69
N PRO A 473 -15.27 -15.66 -9.02
CA PRO A 473 -16.49 -14.92 -8.74
C PRO A 473 -17.14 -14.57 -10.09
N PRO A 474 -18.45 -14.38 -10.15
CA PRO A 474 -19.15 -13.98 -11.38
C PRO A 474 -18.62 -12.66 -11.95
N TYR A 475 -17.84 -11.92 -11.17
CA TYR A 475 -17.06 -10.78 -11.64
C TYR A 475 -15.62 -11.24 -11.92
N LYS A 476 -15.21 -11.21 -13.20
CA LYS A 476 -13.83 -11.48 -13.62
C LYS A 476 -12.88 -10.68 -12.74
N TYR A 477 -12.13 -11.36 -11.89
CA TYR A 477 -11.16 -10.78 -10.99
C TYR A 477 -10.13 -9.98 -11.78
N ASN A 478 -10.15 -8.66 -11.60
CA ASN A 478 -9.25 -7.77 -12.32
C ASN A 478 -8.12 -7.33 -11.37
N PRO A 479 -6.85 -7.53 -11.72
CA PRO A 479 -5.74 -7.05 -10.89
C PRO A 479 -5.75 -5.53 -10.62
N ILE A 480 -6.62 -4.79 -11.31
CA ILE A 480 -6.77 -3.33 -11.20
C ILE A 480 -7.85 -2.91 -10.19
N SER A 481 -8.61 -3.83 -9.59
CA SER A 481 -9.62 -3.49 -8.58
C SER A 481 -9.04 -2.96 -7.25
N LEU A 482 -7.74 -2.63 -7.20
CA LEU A 482 -7.09 -1.89 -6.11
C LEU A 482 -6.72 -0.43 -6.49
N PHE A 483 -7.04 0.00 -7.74
CA PHE A 483 -6.88 1.41 -8.14
C PHE A 483 -8.16 2.19 -8.00
#